data_51d22a5b8cf97c953341d389ab1cea6c
#
_entry.id   51d22a5b8cf97c953341d389ab1cea6c
#
_cell.length_a   1.000
_cell.length_b   1.000
_cell.length_c   1.000
_cell.angle_alpha   90.00
_cell.angle_beta   90.00
_cell.angle_gamma   90.00
#
_symmetry.space_group_name_H-M   'P 1'
#
loop_
_entity.id
_entity.type
_entity.pdbx_description
1 polymer ?
#
loop_
_entity_poly.entity_id
_entity_poly.type
_entity_poly.pdbx_seq_one_letter_code
_entity_poly.pdbx_strand_id
1 'polypeptide(L)'
;MIKKTLSLQKKKGETPLACMERFRAGNSEYEGLPMTYAGRLDPIATGELLVLVGDECKKKEEYLGFDKEYEATVLVGFQTDSYDVLGLSKIGEVEPLRLDIEKQLLGMVGKFSQP
;
A
#
# COMPACT_ATOMS: atom_id res chain seq x y z
N MET A 1 -24.35 -12.68 -3.82
CA MET A 1 -24.23 -12.68 -2.36
C MET A 1 -23.20 -11.64 -1.90
N ILE A 2 -23.65 -10.72 -1.08
CA ILE A 2 -22.78 -9.64 -0.60
C ILE A 2 -21.87 -10.14 0.51
N LYS A 3 -20.56 -9.92 0.34
CA LYS A 3 -19.55 -10.29 1.34
C LYS A 3 -19.29 -9.11 2.27
N LYS A 4 -18.96 -9.39 3.51
CA LYS A 4 -18.59 -8.36 4.50
C LYS A 4 -17.19 -7.80 4.25
N THR A 5 -16.31 -8.65 3.72
CA THR A 5 -14.94 -8.27 3.38
C THR A 5 -14.62 -8.70 1.96
N LEU A 6 -13.83 -7.89 1.28
CA LEU A 6 -13.37 -8.17 -0.08
C LEU A 6 -11.87 -7.99 -0.15
N SER A 7 -11.22 -8.82 -0.93
CA SER A 7 -9.82 -8.62 -1.28
C SER A 7 -9.78 -8.20 -2.75
N LEU A 8 -9.44 -6.93 -2.99
CA LEU A 8 -9.37 -6.37 -4.32
C LEU A 8 -7.92 -6.22 -4.76
N GLN A 9 -7.67 -6.44 -6.03
CA GLN A 9 -6.35 -6.21 -6.59
C GLN A 9 -6.24 -4.77 -7.08
N LYS A 10 -5.50 -3.96 -6.34
CA LYS A 10 -5.24 -2.57 -6.73
C LYS A 10 -4.18 -2.53 -7.84
N LYS A 11 -4.46 -1.78 -8.87
CA LYS A 11 -3.55 -1.59 -10.00
C LYS A 11 -2.61 -0.41 -9.74
N LYS A 12 -1.45 -0.44 -10.40
CA LYS A 12 -0.51 0.66 -10.38
C LYS A 12 -1.18 1.91 -10.94
N GLY A 13 -1.03 3.03 -10.25
CA GLY A 13 -1.58 4.31 -10.67
C GLY A 13 -3.00 4.60 -10.20
N GLU A 14 -3.72 3.62 -9.64
CA GLU A 14 -5.04 3.90 -9.08
C GLU A 14 -4.97 4.10 -7.56
N THR A 15 -5.83 4.97 -7.06
CA THR A 15 -5.98 5.15 -5.61
C THR A 15 -6.82 4.02 -5.03
N PRO A 16 -6.77 3.77 -3.71
CA PRO A 16 -7.68 2.82 -3.08
C PRO A 16 -9.14 3.10 -3.38
N LEU A 17 -9.55 4.38 -3.38
CA LEU A 17 -10.92 4.77 -3.73
C LEU A 17 -11.28 4.38 -5.17
N ALA A 18 -10.38 4.67 -6.12
CA ALA A 18 -10.60 4.32 -7.52
C ALA A 18 -10.72 2.81 -7.71
N CYS A 19 -9.93 2.03 -6.97
CA CYS A 19 -10.02 0.58 -6.97
C CYS A 19 -11.40 0.09 -6.50
N MET A 20 -11.91 0.65 -5.41
CA MET A 20 -13.24 0.32 -4.90
C MET A 20 -14.35 0.71 -5.88
N GLU A 21 -14.24 1.88 -6.49
CA GLU A 21 -15.22 2.35 -7.48
C GLU A 21 -15.23 1.48 -8.74
N ARG A 22 -14.06 1.05 -9.19
CA ARG A 22 -13.94 0.13 -10.32
C ARG A 22 -14.62 -1.20 -10.01
N PHE A 23 -14.43 -1.73 -8.81
CA PHE A 23 -15.12 -2.94 -8.38
C PHE A 23 -16.63 -2.75 -8.36
N ARG A 24 -17.10 -1.65 -7.76
CA ARG A 24 -18.54 -1.36 -7.63
C ARG A 24 -19.20 -1.21 -8.99
N ALA A 25 -18.51 -0.61 -9.96
CA ALA A 25 -19.03 -0.47 -11.32
C ALA A 25 -19.29 -1.81 -12.02
N GLY A 26 -18.50 -2.83 -11.69
CA GLY A 26 -18.66 -4.17 -12.22
C GLY A 26 -19.56 -5.09 -11.37
N ASN A 27 -20.00 -4.63 -10.21
CA ASN A 27 -20.76 -5.45 -9.25
C ASN A 27 -21.90 -4.62 -8.64
N SER A 28 -22.96 -4.46 -9.40
CA SER A 28 -24.09 -3.60 -9.03
C SER A 28 -24.77 -3.95 -7.71
N GLU A 29 -24.62 -5.17 -7.24
CA GLU A 29 -25.16 -5.59 -5.93
C GLU A 29 -24.55 -4.83 -4.74
N TYR A 30 -23.37 -4.22 -4.94
CA TYR A 30 -22.70 -3.41 -3.93
C TYR A 30 -23.01 -1.91 -4.05
N GLU A 31 -23.83 -1.53 -5.02
CA GLU A 31 -24.21 -0.13 -5.20
C GLU A 31 -25.00 0.38 -3.99
N GLY A 32 -24.64 1.57 -3.51
CA GLY A 32 -25.28 2.20 -2.36
C GLY A 32 -24.83 1.67 -1.01
N LEU A 33 -24.03 0.61 -0.96
CA LEU A 33 -23.50 0.10 0.30
C LEU A 33 -22.26 0.88 0.75
N PRO A 34 -22.12 1.16 2.05
CA PRO A 34 -20.88 1.73 2.57
C PRO A 34 -19.72 0.80 2.32
N MET A 35 -18.60 1.35 1.88
CA MET A 35 -17.35 0.60 1.70
C MET A 35 -16.19 1.45 2.17
N THR A 36 -15.23 0.81 2.82
CA THR A 36 -13.97 1.43 3.20
C THR A 36 -12.84 0.43 3.06
N TYR A 37 -11.61 0.91 2.98
CA TYR A 37 -10.45 0.03 2.95
C TYR A 37 -9.73 0.03 4.29
N ALA A 38 -9.17 -1.11 4.66
CA ALA A 38 -8.36 -1.29 5.86
C ALA A 38 -6.91 -1.47 5.43
N GLY A 39 -6.08 -0.53 5.78
CA GLY A 39 -4.72 -0.45 5.26
C GLY A 39 -4.67 0.30 3.93
N ARG A 40 -3.57 0.96 3.70
CA ARG A 40 -3.42 1.84 2.54
C ARG A 40 -2.31 1.34 1.63
N LEU A 41 -2.56 1.43 0.33
CA LEU A 41 -1.54 1.26 -0.70
C LEU A 41 -1.38 2.58 -1.44
N ASP A 42 -0.13 3.02 -1.61
CA ASP A 42 0.16 4.23 -2.39
C ASP A 42 -0.27 4.03 -3.85
N PRO A 43 -0.54 5.12 -4.60
CA PRO A 43 -0.99 5.01 -5.99
C PRO A 43 -0.05 4.19 -6.88
N ILE A 44 1.28 4.28 -6.66
CA ILE A 44 2.25 3.51 -7.43
C ILE A 44 2.35 2.04 -7.01
N ALA A 45 1.80 1.69 -5.85
CA ALA A 45 1.85 0.33 -5.35
C ALA A 45 0.76 -0.52 -5.98
N THR A 46 1.07 -1.79 -6.18
CA THR A 46 0.10 -2.81 -6.57
C THR A 46 -0.05 -3.81 -5.44
N GLY A 47 -1.17 -4.48 -5.39
CA GLY A 47 -1.34 -5.52 -4.41
C GLY A 47 -2.77 -5.64 -3.90
N GLU A 48 -2.88 -6.43 -2.86
CA GLU A 48 -4.15 -6.75 -2.24
C GLU A 48 -4.65 -5.59 -1.38
N LEU A 49 -5.85 -5.13 -1.67
CA LEU A 49 -6.54 -4.10 -0.90
C LEU A 49 -7.70 -4.75 -0.15
N LEU A 50 -7.63 -4.73 1.17
CA LEU A 50 -8.72 -5.25 1.99
C LEU A 50 -9.82 -4.20 2.10
N VAL A 51 -11.02 -4.57 1.68
CA VAL A 51 -12.18 -3.68 1.67
C VAL A 51 -13.25 -4.23 2.60
N LEU A 52 -13.82 -3.36 3.41
CA LEU A 52 -14.90 -3.67 4.33
C LEU A 52 -16.21 -3.13 3.76
N VAL A 53 -17.29 -3.89 3.91
CA VAL A 53 -18.58 -3.56 3.30
C VAL A 53 -19.66 -3.50 4.38
N GLY A 54 -20.53 -2.50 4.27
CA GLY A 54 -21.67 -2.35 5.16
C GLY A 54 -21.26 -2.09 6.61
N ASP A 55 -21.86 -2.79 7.54
CA ASP A 55 -21.58 -2.62 8.96
C ASP A 55 -20.17 -3.03 9.36
N GLU A 56 -19.50 -3.83 8.56
CA GLU A 56 -18.12 -4.23 8.81
C GLU A 56 -17.16 -3.03 8.77
N CYS A 57 -17.54 -1.95 8.09
CA CYS A 57 -16.78 -0.70 8.07
C CYS A 57 -16.50 -0.14 9.48
N LYS A 58 -17.39 -0.40 10.42
CA LYS A 58 -17.25 0.06 11.82
C LYS A 58 -16.13 -0.66 12.56
N LYS A 59 -15.67 -1.78 12.04
CA LYS A 59 -14.60 -2.60 12.63
C LYS A 59 -13.23 -2.35 12.00
N LYS A 60 -13.07 -1.28 11.26
CA LYS A 60 -11.84 -0.95 10.53
C LYS A 60 -10.58 -1.07 11.39
N GLU A 61 -10.64 -0.56 12.62
CA GLU A 61 -9.49 -0.57 13.53
C GLU A 61 -8.97 -1.99 13.82
N GLU A 62 -9.86 -2.98 13.88
CA GLU A 62 -9.48 -4.38 14.11
C GLU A 62 -8.66 -4.93 12.95
N TYR A 63 -8.94 -4.50 11.73
CA TYR A 63 -8.26 -4.95 10.52
C TYR A 63 -6.92 -4.25 10.28
N LEU A 64 -6.74 -3.05 10.82
CA LEU A 64 -5.49 -2.31 10.68
C LEU A 64 -4.31 -2.96 11.39
N GLY A 65 -4.58 -3.80 12.39
CA GLY A 65 -3.54 -4.51 13.14
C GLY A 65 -3.05 -5.80 12.49
N PHE A 66 -3.57 -6.18 11.35
CA PHE A 66 -3.16 -7.42 10.67
C PHE A 66 -1.74 -7.29 10.11
N ASP A 67 -1.02 -8.41 10.11
CA ASP A 67 0.32 -8.48 9.54
C ASP A 67 0.30 -8.14 8.05
N LYS A 68 1.39 -7.54 7.59
CA LYS A 68 1.53 -7.10 6.21
C LYS A 68 2.89 -7.50 5.66
N GLU A 69 2.92 -7.80 4.37
CA GLU A 69 4.15 -8.09 3.66
C GLU A 69 4.23 -7.18 2.45
N TYR A 70 5.41 -6.59 2.25
CA TYR A 70 5.66 -5.69 1.14
C TYR A 70 6.90 -6.13 0.38
N GLU A 71 6.84 -5.99 -0.94
CA GLU A 71 8.00 -6.12 -1.81
C GLU A 71 8.30 -4.73 -2.39
N ALA A 72 9.52 -4.27 -2.23
CA ALA A 72 9.93 -2.95 -2.70
C ALA A 72 11.16 -3.04 -3.58
N THR A 73 11.16 -2.25 -4.65
CA THR A 73 12.32 -2.08 -5.51
C THR A 73 12.94 -0.71 -5.25
N VAL A 74 14.22 -0.70 -4.94
CA VAL A 74 14.94 0.52 -4.60
C VAL A 74 16.00 0.80 -5.67
N LEU A 75 15.97 2.01 -6.23
CA LEU A 75 16.98 2.48 -7.16
C LEU A 75 18.03 3.28 -6.39
N VAL A 76 19.25 2.78 -6.38
CA VAL A 76 20.36 3.39 -5.65
C VAL A 76 21.01 4.49 -6.49
N GLY A 77 21.43 5.58 -5.82
CA GLY A 77 22.11 6.70 -6.48
C GLY A 77 21.18 7.87 -6.81
N PHE A 78 19.88 7.74 -6.55
CA PHE A 78 18.90 8.81 -6.73
C PHE A 78 18.16 9.09 -5.44
N GLN A 79 17.77 10.33 -5.26
CA GLN A 79 16.96 10.76 -4.12
C GLN A 79 15.74 11.50 -4.61
N THR A 80 14.65 11.42 -3.88
CA THR A 80 13.46 12.22 -4.13
C THR A 80 12.98 12.84 -2.82
N ASP A 81 12.26 13.94 -2.92
CA ASP A 81 11.71 14.63 -1.76
C ASP A 81 10.62 13.83 -1.03
N SER A 82 9.95 12.93 -1.74
CA SER A 82 8.92 12.03 -1.19
C SER A 82 9.42 10.62 -0.90
N TYR A 83 10.70 10.34 -1.16
CA TYR A 83 11.32 9.01 -1.03
C TYR A 83 10.76 7.94 -1.96
N ASP A 84 10.00 8.34 -2.98
CA ASP A 84 9.47 7.46 -4.01
C ASP A 84 9.63 8.08 -5.39
N VAL A 85 9.23 7.35 -6.44
CA VAL A 85 9.39 7.81 -7.83
C VAL A 85 8.47 8.96 -8.23
N LEU A 86 7.51 9.32 -7.40
CA LEU A 86 6.56 10.41 -7.66
C LEU A 86 7.12 11.78 -7.27
N GLY A 87 8.18 11.82 -6.47
CA GLY A 87 8.78 13.08 -6.01
C GLY A 87 9.77 13.67 -7.01
N LEU A 88 10.22 14.89 -6.70
CA LEU A 88 11.29 15.54 -7.46
C LEU A 88 12.61 14.84 -7.20
N SER A 89 13.24 14.35 -8.26
CA SER A 89 14.45 13.56 -8.16
C SER A 89 15.72 14.40 -8.26
N LYS A 90 16.75 13.95 -7.56
CA LYS A 90 18.13 14.46 -7.74
C LYS A 90 19.10 13.30 -7.66
N ILE A 91 20.27 13.47 -8.27
CA ILE A 91 21.33 12.46 -8.21
C ILE A 91 21.96 12.50 -6.82
N GLY A 92 22.06 11.32 -6.17
CA GLY A 92 22.71 11.18 -4.88
C GLY A 92 24.23 11.19 -5.02
N GLU A 93 24.92 11.64 -3.97
CA GLU A 93 26.39 11.71 -3.94
C GLU A 93 27.07 10.40 -3.52
N VAL A 94 26.28 9.42 -3.12
CA VAL A 94 26.79 8.18 -2.54
C VAL A 94 26.86 7.09 -3.60
N GLU A 95 28.03 6.45 -3.72
CA GLU A 95 28.22 5.23 -4.50
C GLU A 95 28.31 4.04 -3.53
N PRO A 96 27.18 3.49 -3.06
CA PRO A 96 27.23 2.41 -2.09
C PRO A 96 27.69 1.11 -2.76
N LEU A 97 28.55 0.38 -2.06
CA LEU A 97 28.88 -0.97 -2.42
C LEU A 97 27.72 -1.91 -2.08
N ARG A 98 27.48 -2.91 -2.93
CA ARG A 98 26.38 -3.86 -2.74
C ARG A 98 26.37 -4.51 -1.36
N LEU A 99 27.54 -4.86 -0.84
CA LEU A 99 27.67 -5.45 0.50
C LEU A 99 27.19 -4.52 1.61
N ASP A 100 27.45 -3.23 1.46
CA ASP A 100 27.00 -2.24 2.44
C ASP A 100 25.49 -2.08 2.45
N ILE A 101 24.84 -2.18 1.27
CA ILE A 101 23.37 -2.11 1.15
C ILE A 101 22.74 -3.30 1.86
N GLU A 102 23.20 -4.50 1.61
CA GLU A 102 22.67 -5.71 2.26
C GLU A 102 22.82 -5.65 3.78
N LYS A 103 23.98 -5.21 4.24
CA LYS A 103 24.27 -5.05 5.67
C LYS A 103 23.33 -4.03 6.32
N GLN A 104 23.12 -2.89 5.66
CA GLN A 104 22.22 -1.86 6.16
C GLN A 104 20.77 -2.35 6.24
N LEU A 105 20.30 -3.09 5.23
CA LEU A 105 18.95 -3.64 5.23
C LEU A 105 18.76 -4.66 6.36
N LEU A 106 19.73 -5.53 6.57
CA LEU A 106 19.68 -6.49 7.67
C LEU A 106 19.65 -5.80 9.03
N GLY A 107 20.33 -4.67 9.18
CA GLY A 107 20.32 -3.87 10.39
C GLY A 107 18.98 -3.21 10.70
N MET A 108 18.07 -3.13 9.72
CA MET A 108 16.74 -2.55 9.90
C MET A 108 15.70 -3.56 10.37
N VAL A 109 16.07 -4.84 10.43
CA VAL A 109 15.15 -5.89 10.89
C VAL A 109 14.98 -5.81 12.40
N GLY A 110 13.75 -5.81 12.88
CA GLY A 110 13.43 -5.77 14.29
C GLY A 110 12.36 -4.74 14.63
N LYS A 111 12.19 -4.49 15.90
CA LYS A 111 11.25 -3.49 16.37
C LYS A 111 11.93 -2.13 16.43
N PHE A 112 11.26 -1.12 15.89
CA PHE A 112 11.73 0.26 15.97
C PHE A 112 10.53 1.20 15.93
N SER A 113 10.76 2.44 16.39
CA SER A 113 9.72 3.48 16.37
C SER A 113 9.87 4.32 15.11
N GLN A 114 8.78 4.53 14.40
CA GLN A 114 8.73 5.43 13.23
C GLN A 114 8.09 6.75 13.63
N PRO A 115 8.68 7.88 13.19
CA PRO A 115 8.09 9.20 13.42
C PRO A 115 6.78 9.38 12.65
#